data_ce50a331d4742cc0cfcdc07787d36208
#
_entry.id   ce50a331d4742cc0cfcdc07787d36208
#
_cell.length_a   1.000
_cell.length_b   1.000
_cell.length_c   1.000
_cell.angle_alpha   90.00
_cell.angle_beta   90.00
_cell.angle_gamma   90.00
#
_symmetry.space_group_name_H-M   'P 1'
#
loop_
_entity.id
_entity.type
_entity.pdbx_description
1 polymer ?
#
loop_
_entity_poly.entity_id
_entity_poly.type
_entity_poly.pdbx_seq_one_letter_code
_entity_poly.pdbx_strand_id
1 'polypeptide(L)'
;NKKTKKKISAVVVVHVLGNSANLLELKKICKKNKIYLIEDAAESLGTFFRHKRMRKHTGTIGDIGCFSFNSNKIITTGGGGMLVTDNKKFAEKARFLKFQAKKNTYYFEHTEVGYNFRLPNPNCGIGFPVINIEIKIAGTI
;
A
#
# COMPACT_ATOMS: atom_id res chain seq x y z
N ASN A 1 12.38 13.00 16.24
CA ASN A 1 12.60 11.87 17.13
C ASN A 1 13.51 12.28 18.30
N LYS A 2 12.99 12.23 19.52
CA LYS A 2 13.73 12.66 20.72
C LYS A 2 15.00 11.83 20.98
N LYS A 3 14.95 10.52 20.71
CA LYS A 3 16.05 9.57 20.96
C LYS A 3 17.15 9.68 19.89
N THR A 4 16.79 9.71 18.62
CA THR A 4 17.76 9.68 17.50
C THR A 4 18.16 11.06 17.00
N LYS A 5 17.50 12.13 17.46
CA LYS A 5 17.63 13.52 16.97
C LYS A 5 17.33 13.70 15.47
N LYS A 6 16.91 12.62 14.79
CA LYS A 6 16.55 12.67 13.36
C LYS A 6 15.12 13.18 13.18
N LYS A 7 14.87 13.87 12.08
CA LYS A 7 13.54 14.27 11.66
C LYS A 7 12.71 13.01 11.32
N ILE A 8 11.44 12.99 11.70
CA ILE A 8 10.49 11.97 11.26
C ILE A 8 10.17 12.23 9.79
N SER A 9 10.27 11.22 8.94
CA SER A 9 10.03 11.34 7.51
C SER A 9 8.66 10.81 7.10
N ALA A 10 8.09 9.88 7.86
CA ALA A 10 6.79 9.30 7.60
C ALA A 10 6.07 8.91 8.89
N VAL A 11 4.75 8.83 8.80
CA VAL A 11 3.87 8.19 9.79
C VAL A 11 3.23 6.98 9.10
N VAL A 12 3.26 5.84 9.75
CA VAL A 12 2.49 4.66 9.36
C VAL A 12 1.26 4.59 10.24
N VAL A 13 0.09 4.55 9.63
CA VAL A 13 -1.19 4.33 10.31
C VAL A 13 -1.74 2.97 9.93
N VAL A 14 -2.20 2.22 10.92
CA VAL A 14 -2.79 0.89 10.72
C VAL A 14 -4.31 0.98 10.86
N HIS A 15 -5.04 0.44 9.91
CA HIS A 15 -6.50 0.29 9.95
C HIS A 15 -6.86 -1.03 10.62
N VAL A 16 -6.72 -1.06 11.96
CA VAL A 16 -6.84 -2.28 12.76
C VAL A 16 -8.24 -2.89 12.61
N LEU A 17 -8.29 -4.19 12.32
CA LEU A 17 -9.53 -4.97 12.14
C LEU A 17 -10.51 -4.32 11.13
N GLY A 18 -9.96 -3.65 10.12
CA GLY A 18 -10.76 -2.97 9.10
C GLY A 18 -11.34 -1.61 9.51
N ASN A 19 -11.08 -1.12 10.72
CA ASN A 19 -11.55 0.19 11.16
C ASN A 19 -10.66 1.31 10.62
N SER A 20 -11.27 2.26 9.93
CA SER A 20 -10.54 3.41 9.41
C SER A 20 -10.05 4.34 10.53
N ALA A 21 -8.77 4.66 10.53
CA ALA A 21 -8.23 5.73 11.37
C ALA A 21 -8.76 7.11 10.92
N ASN A 22 -8.56 8.15 11.75
CA ASN A 22 -8.90 9.53 11.39
C ASN A 22 -7.92 10.12 10.36
N LEU A 23 -8.09 9.69 9.11
CA LEU A 23 -7.16 9.99 8.01
C LEU A 23 -7.10 11.48 7.66
N LEU A 24 -8.20 12.23 7.84
CA LEU A 24 -8.16 13.68 7.54
C LEU A 24 -7.27 14.46 8.49
N GLU A 25 -7.34 14.14 9.76
CA GLU A 25 -6.51 14.80 10.78
C GLU A 25 -5.04 14.43 10.60
N LEU A 26 -4.77 13.13 10.42
CA LEU A 26 -3.42 12.63 10.15
C LEU A 26 -2.84 13.26 8.90
N LYS A 27 -3.58 13.34 7.80
CA LYS A 27 -3.14 13.97 6.56
C LYS A 27 -2.83 15.46 6.74
N LYS A 28 -3.64 16.19 7.52
CA LYS A 28 -3.38 17.61 7.86
C LYS A 28 -2.06 17.74 8.64
N ILE A 29 -1.85 16.90 9.65
CA ILE A 29 -0.63 16.90 10.46
C ILE A 29 0.59 16.58 9.60
N CYS A 30 0.51 15.54 8.78
CA CYS A 30 1.59 15.12 7.88
C CYS A 30 1.95 16.22 6.89
N LYS A 31 0.96 16.84 6.25
CA LYS A 31 1.16 17.94 5.31
C LYS A 31 1.81 19.15 5.99
N LYS A 32 1.32 19.56 7.17
CA LYS A 32 1.89 20.68 7.95
C LYS A 32 3.37 20.44 8.28
N ASN A 33 3.76 19.22 8.58
CA ASN A 33 5.12 18.87 8.98
C ASN A 33 6.01 18.40 7.82
N LYS A 34 5.50 18.36 6.58
CA LYS A 34 6.20 17.86 5.37
C LYS A 34 6.72 16.44 5.59
N ILE A 35 5.88 15.55 6.08
CA ILE A 35 6.13 14.12 6.28
C ILE A 35 5.10 13.29 5.51
N TYR A 36 5.46 12.08 5.14
CA TYR A 36 4.59 11.17 4.39
C TYR A 36 3.60 10.44 5.30
N LEU A 37 2.41 10.17 4.78
CA LEU A 37 1.42 9.30 5.40
C LEU A 37 1.39 7.96 4.66
N ILE A 38 1.68 6.88 5.37
CA ILE A 38 1.61 5.51 4.87
C ILE A 38 0.43 4.83 5.56
N GLU A 39 -0.46 4.22 4.77
CA GLU A 39 -1.59 3.47 5.28
C GLU A 39 -1.27 1.97 5.24
N ASP A 40 -1.21 1.33 6.39
CA ASP A 40 -1.29 -0.12 6.49
C ASP A 40 -2.76 -0.52 6.44
N ALA A 41 -3.19 -0.90 5.25
CA ALA A 41 -4.55 -1.31 4.91
C ALA A 41 -4.67 -2.84 4.78
N ALA A 42 -3.74 -3.59 5.41
CA ALA A 42 -3.67 -5.04 5.33
C ALA A 42 -4.95 -5.75 5.82
N GLU A 43 -5.76 -5.08 6.61
CA GLU A 43 -7.02 -5.61 7.17
C GLU A 43 -8.25 -4.80 6.74
N SER A 44 -8.09 -3.81 5.87
CA SER A 44 -9.16 -2.84 5.56
C SER A 44 -9.57 -2.81 4.09
N LEU A 45 -9.32 -3.88 3.34
CA LEU A 45 -9.85 -4.02 1.99
C LEU A 45 -11.39 -3.99 2.03
N GLY A 46 -12.01 -3.17 1.18
CA GLY A 46 -13.45 -2.93 1.21
C GLY A 46 -13.91 -1.86 2.21
N THR A 47 -13.04 -1.36 3.09
CA THR A 47 -13.37 -0.28 4.03
C THR A 47 -13.23 1.09 3.38
N PHE A 48 -14.23 1.94 3.60
CA PHE A 48 -14.24 3.31 3.09
C PHE A 48 -14.22 4.33 4.23
N PHE A 49 -13.25 5.22 4.20
CA PHE A 49 -13.28 6.43 5.00
C PHE A 49 -14.33 7.39 4.44
N ARG A 50 -15.21 7.88 5.32
CA ARG A 50 -16.29 8.82 4.95
C ARG A 50 -16.16 10.11 5.74
N HIS A 51 -16.21 11.23 5.05
CA HIS A 51 -16.30 12.54 5.68
C HIS A 51 -17.07 13.52 4.79
N LYS A 52 -18.19 14.03 5.25
CA LYS A 52 -19.11 14.87 4.47
C LYS A 52 -19.49 14.15 3.15
N ARG A 53 -19.16 14.74 1.98
CA ARG A 53 -19.40 14.16 0.65
C ARG A 53 -18.23 13.29 0.14
N MET A 54 -17.13 13.21 0.88
CA MET A 54 -15.97 12.39 0.47
C MET A 54 -16.16 10.95 0.95
N ARG A 55 -16.05 10.01 0.02
CA ARG A 55 -15.93 8.57 0.27
C ARG A 55 -14.69 8.07 -0.47
N LYS A 56 -13.69 7.61 0.25
CA LYS A 56 -12.46 7.05 -0.33
C LYS A 56 -12.10 5.76 0.37
N HIS A 57 -11.62 4.78 -0.41
CA HIS A 57 -11.13 3.52 0.13
C HIS A 57 -9.91 3.78 1.03
N THR A 58 -9.86 3.12 2.20
CA THR A 58 -8.65 3.10 3.03
C THR A 58 -7.47 2.54 2.22
N GLY A 59 -6.26 3.01 2.49
CA GLY A 59 -5.09 2.70 1.67
C GLY A 59 -4.94 3.57 0.41
N THR A 60 -5.91 4.47 0.11
CA THR A 60 -5.83 5.37 -1.06
C THR A 60 -5.84 6.86 -0.71
N ILE A 61 -5.71 7.19 0.57
CA ILE A 61 -5.77 8.57 1.07
C ILE A 61 -4.39 9.10 1.41
N GLY A 62 -3.52 8.25 1.94
CA GLY A 62 -2.11 8.57 2.21
C GLY A 62 -1.27 8.72 0.94
N ASP A 63 0.03 8.83 1.12
CA ASP A 63 1.00 8.86 0.02
C ASP A 63 1.31 7.45 -0.52
N ILE A 64 1.21 6.44 0.35
CA ILE A 64 1.35 5.02 0.04
C ILE A 64 0.30 4.25 0.82
N GLY A 65 -0.34 3.26 0.20
CA GLY A 65 -1.18 2.27 0.86
C GLY A 65 -0.64 0.86 0.64
N CYS A 66 -0.78 0.00 1.65
CA CYS A 66 -0.32 -1.38 1.61
C CYS A 66 -1.49 -2.31 1.93
N PHE A 67 -1.76 -3.28 1.04
CA PHE A 67 -2.76 -4.31 1.20
C PHE A 67 -2.11 -5.68 1.32
N SER A 68 -2.77 -6.58 2.04
CA SER A 68 -2.34 -7.98 2.20
C SER A 68 -3.32 -8.93 1.55
N PHE A 69 -2.79 -9.97 0.88
CA PHE A 69 -3.55 -11.07 0.30
C PHE A 69 -3.17 -12.41 0.96
N ASN A 70 -2.76 -12.35 2.23
CA ASN A 70 -2.45 -13.54 3.01
C ASN A 70 -3.70 -14.42 3.20
N SER A 71 -3.51 -15.69 3.57
CA SER A 71 -4.56 -16.70 3.66
C SER A 71 -5.74 -16.33 4.57
N ASN A 72 -5.50 -15.50 5.58
CA ASN A 72 -6.51 -15.04 6.55
C ASN A 72 -7.21 -13.72 6.17
N LYS A 73 -6.98 -13.18 4.98
CA LYS A 73 -7.57 -11.90 4.55
C LYS A 73 -8.91 -12.10 3.84
N ILE A 74 -9.69 -11.02 3.74
CA ILE A 74 -11.00 -11.00 3.05
C ILE A 74 -10.85 -11.50 1.61
N ILE A 75 -9.81 -11.05 0.92
CA ILE A 75 -9.38 -11.60 -0.36
C ILE A 75 -8.00 -12.20 -0.17
N THR A 76 -7.83 -13.43 -0.59
CA THR A 76 -6.55 -14.13 -0.50
C THR A 76 -6.09 -14.66 -1.85
N THR A 77 -4.79 -14.65 -2.03
CA THR A 77 -4.08 -15.37 -3.09
C THR A 77 -3.13 -16.43 -2.49
N GLY A 78 -3.38 -16.84 -1.23
CA GLY A 78 -2.50 -17.70 -0.44
C GLY A 78 -1.32 -16.95 0.19
N GLY A 79 -1.01 -15.76 -0.28
CA GLY A 79 0.07 -14.90 0.19
C GLY A 79 0.24 -13.68 -0.70
N GLY A 80 1.18 -12.81 -0.35
CA GLY A 80 1.48 -11.60 -1.11
C GLY A 80 0.71 -10.37 -0.65
N GLY A 81 0.75 -9.32 -1.45
CA GLY A 81 0.13 -8.04 -1.15
C GLY A 81 0.26 -7.06 -2.32
N MET A 82 -0.23 -5.86 -2.11
CA MET A 82 -0.20 -4.80 -3.10
C MET A 82 0.19 -3.47 -2.44
N LEU A 83 1.05 -2.72 -3.10
CA LEU A 83 1.36 -1.33 -2.77
C LEU A 83 0.68 -0.43 -3.80
N VAL A 84 -0.03 0.58 -3.32
CA VAL A 84 -0.69 1.59 -4.16
C VAL A 84 -0.19 2.99 -3.83
N THR A 85 -0.02 3.81 -4.85
CA THR A 85 0.39 5.21 -4.71
C THR A 85 0.09 5.99 -5.98
N ASP A 86 -0.28 7.27 -5.83
CA ASP A 86 -0.40 8.22 -6.96
C ASP A 86 0.96 8.84 -7.33
N ASN A 87 1.99 8.63 -6.53
CA ASN A 87 3.32 9.17 -6.77
C ASN A 87 4.13 8.25 -7.68
N LYS A 88 4.37 8.68 -8.91
CA LYS A 88 5.13 7.93 -9.92
C LYS A 88 6.52 7.52 -9.44
N LYS A 89 7.23 8.40 -8.73
CA LYS A 89 8.58 8.11 -8.20
C LYS A 89 8.53 6.98 -7.16
N PHE A 90 7.52 6.97 -6.29
CA PHE A 90 7.34 5.87 -5.33
C PHE A 90 7.00 4.57 -6.02
N ALA A 91 6.12 4.60 -7.03
CA ALA A 91 5.76 3.42 -7.80
C ALA A 91 6.96 2.82 -8.54
N GLU A 92 7.77 3.66 -9.19
CA GLU A 92 9.01 3.25 -9.89
C GLU A 92 10.03 2.65 -8.91
N LYS A 93 10.25 3.33 -7.78
CA LYS A 93 11.18 2.85 -6.75
C LYS A 93 10.72 1.52 -6.14
N ALA A 94 9.43 1.37 -5.84
CA ALA A 94 8.88 0.12 -5.33
C ALA A 94 9.03 -1.03 -6.34
N ARG A 95 8.76 -0.77 -7.64
CA ARG A 95 8.98 -1.76 -8.70
C ARG A 95 10.44 -2.18 -8.80
N PHE A 96 11.36 -1.25 -8.72
CA PHE A 96 12.79 -1.51 -8.74
C PHE A 96 13.23 -2.36 -7.54
N LEU A 97 12.86 -1.96 -6.32
CA LEU A 97 13.25 -2.65 -5.09
C LEU A 97 12.66 -4.07 -4.99
N LYS A 98 11.39 -4.27 -5.37
CA LYS A 98 10.77 -5.61 -5.37
C LYS A 98 11.39 -6.57 -6.37
N PHE A 99 12.12 -6.07 -7.33
CA PHE A 99 12.86 -6.83 -8.34
C PHE A 99 14.37 -6.89 -8.00
N GLN A 100 14.66 -7.00 -6.71
CA GLN A 100 16.03 -7.14 -6.20
C GLN A 100 16.96 -5.96 -6.53
N ALA A 101 16.41 -4.78 -6.83
CA ALA A 101 17.17 -3.60 -7.26
C ALA A 101 18.12 -3.88 -8.45
N LYS A 102 17.69 -4.71 -9.39
CA LYS A 102 18.44 -4.99 -10.62
C LYS A 102 18.43 -3.80 -11.54
N LYS A 103 19.61 -3.36 -11.97
CA LYS A 103 19.79 -2.28 -12.94
C LYS A 103 19.48 -2.74 -14.37
N ASN A 104 19.79 -3.99 -14.69
CA ASN A 104 19.65 -4.57 -16.01
C ASN A 104 19.04 -5.97 -15.93
N THR A 105 18.25 -6.37 -16.95
CA THR A 105 17.64 -7.70 -17.02
C THR A 105 18.62 -8.78 -17.46
N TYR A 106 19.66 -8.41 -18.21
CA TYR A 106 20.65 -9.37 -18.75
C TYR A 106 21.80 -9.67 -17.77
N TYR A 107 22.17 -8.71 -16.92
CA TYR A 107 23.25 -8.87 -15.95
C TYR A 107 22.70 -8.77 -14.53
N PHE A 108 23.26 -9.58 -13.62
CA PHE A 108 22.89 -9.56 -12.20
C PHE A 108 23.60 -8.41 -11.46
N GLU A 109 23.44 -7.19 -11.98
CA GLU A 109 23.98 -5.98 -11.37
C GLU A 109 22.93 -5.38 -10.43
N HIS A 110 23.22 -5.39 -9.13
CA HIS A 110 22.36 -4.82 -8.09
C HIS A 110 23.00 -3.54 -7.56
N THR A 111 22.29 -2.42 -7.64
CA THR A 111 22.81 -1.11 -7.24
C THR A 111 22.44 -0.73 -5.82
N GLU A 112 21.47 -1.42 -5.24
CA GLU A 112 20.99 -1.21 -3.88
C GLU A 112 20.53 -2.53 -3.25
N VAL A 113 20.24 -2.50 -1.94
CA VAL A 113 19.58 -3.62 -1.29
C VAL A 113 18.13 -3.67 -1.77
N GLY A 114 17.76 -4.74 -2.42
CA GLY A 114 16.40 -5.03 -2.88
C GLY A 114 15.97 -6.43 -2.49
N TYR A 115 14.68 -6.73 -2.66
CA TYR A 115 14.09 -7.99 -2.23
C TYR A 115 13.36 -8.68 -3.39
N ASN A 116 13.22 -9.99 -3.31
CA ASN A 116 12.36 -10.73 -4.23
C ASN A 116 10.92 -10.74 -3.68
N PHE A 117 10.22 -9.62 -3.81
CA PHE A 117 8.83 -9.44 -3.35
C PHE A 117 7.85 -9.46 -4.53
N ARG A 118 8.11 -10.29 -5.52
CA ARG A 118 7.20 -10.49 -6.63
C ARG A 118 6.15 -11.54 -6.24
N LEU A 119 4.88 -11.21 -6.52
CA LEU A 119 3.82 -12.19 -6.40
C LEU A 119 4.04 -13.30 -7.45
N PRO A 120 4.11 -14.59 -7.05
CA PRO A 120 4.26 -15.69 -7.99
C PRO A 120 3.08 -15.77 -8.97
N ASN A 121 3.33 -16.26 -10.20
CA ASN A 121 2.31 -16.35 -11.23
C ASN A 121 1.03 -17.10 -10.81
N PRO A 122 1.10 -18.25 -10.10
CA PRO A 122 -0.12 -18.92 -9.61
C PRO A 122 -0.97 -18.03 -8.70
N ASN A 123 -0.32 -17.28 -7.78
CA ASN A 123 -0.99 -16.35 -6.89
C ASN A 123 -1.60 -15.16 -7.64
N CYS A 124 -0.92 -14.66 -8.67
CA CYS A 124 -1.47 -13.64 -9.57
C CYS A 124 -2.71 -14.16 -10.31
N GLY A 125 -2.67 -15.39 -10.80
CA GLY A 125 -3.79 -16.05 -11.48
C GLY A 125 -5.03 -16.19 -10.59
N ILE A 126 -4.84 -16.50 -9.31
CA ILE A 126 -5.93 -16.56 -8.33
C ILE A 126 -6.47 -15.14 -8.03
N GLY A 127 -5.59 -14.16 -7.84
CA GLY A 127 -5.98 -12.81 -7.43
C GLY A 127 -6.65 -12.00 -8.53
N PHE A 128 -6.27 -12.19 -9.79
CA PHE A 128 -6.76 -11.39 -10.90
C PHE A 128 -8.29 -11.44 -11.08
N PRO A 129 -8.95 -12.62 -11.11
CA PRO A 129 -10.40 -12.68 -11.20
C PRO A 129 -11.10 -12.08 -9.99
N VAL A 130 -10.59 -12.34 -8.78
CA VAL A 130 -11.22 -11.91 -7.52
C VAL A 130 -11.16 -10.40 -7.39
N ILE A 131 -10.02 -9.77 -7.66
CA ILE A 131 -9.87 -8.30 -7.61
C ILE A 131 -10.77 -7.63 -8.67
N ASN A 132 -10.89 -8.20 -9.85
CA ASN A 132 -11.78 -7.67 -10.90
C ASN A 132 -13.27 -7.76 -10.53
N ILE A 133 -13.68 -8.79 -9.81
CA ILE A 133 -15.05 -8.89 -9.31
C ILE A 133 -15.34 -7.79 -8.28
N GLU A 134 -14.43 -7.54 -7.34
CA GLU A 134 -14.60 -6.49 -6.33
C GLU A 134 -14.58 -5.08 -6.91
N ILE A 135 -13.76 -4.80 -7.90
CA ILE A 135 -13.76 -3.50 -8.60
C ILE A 135 -15.12 -3.27 -9.26
N LYS A 136 -15.75 -4.30 -9.84
CA LYS A 136 -17.11 -4.21 -10.40
C LYS A 136 -18.16 -3.97 -9.32
N ILE A 137 -18.08 -4.67 -8.19
CA ILE A 137 -19.04 -4.51 -7.08
C ILE A 137 -18.90 -3.11 -6.44
N ALA A 138 -17.67 -2.63 -6.24
CA ALA A 138 -17.43 -1.29 -5.70
C ALA A 138 -17.81 -0.15 -6.66
N GLY A 139 -17.84 -0.41 -7.95
CA GLY A 139 -18.29 0.56 -8.98
C GLY A 139 -19.79 0.59 -9.22
N THR A 140 -20.57 -0.29 -8.57
CA THR A 140 -22.02 -0.44 -8.77
C THR A 140 -22.87 0.11 -7.62
N ILE A 141 -22.25 0.76 -6.62
CA ILE A 141 -22.93 1.38 -5.47
C ILE A 141 -22.78 2.90 -5.49
#